data_588729ec669be9f387024ecd6e7852aa
#
_entry.id   588729ec669be9f387024ecd6e7852aa
#
_cell.length_a   1.000
_cell.length_b   1.000
_cell.length_c   1.000
_cell.angle_alpha   90.00
_cell.angle_beta   90.00
_cell.angle_gamma   90.00
#
_symmetry.space_group_name_H-M   'P 1'
#
loop_
_entity.id
_entity.type
_entity.pdbx_description
1 polymer ?
#
loop_
_entity_poly.entity_id
_entity_poly.type
_entity_poly.pdbx_seq_one_letter_code
_entity_poly.pdbx_strand_id
1 'polypeptide(L)'
;MINDAREMLDWPHMLQMIEQAKPLHAAGARVGYHAISFGWIVGGLIEKVTGEPLAQTLAKKITQPLQLDGCYIGVPESELYRCNEIIGAPRYKANKAPPNQIAELQQKIADKALRLTGFDPNTAAEALIPKGMSRFYLDEARSLQACIPGANGVFTARSLAKIYAVLANWGELEGVRL
;
A
#
# COMPACT_ATOMS: atom_id res chain seq x y z
N MET A 1 -5.67 12.93 -8.11
CA MET A 1 -6.46 11.86 -7.42
C MET A 1 -6.86 10.84 -8.47
N ILE A 2 -6.64 9.55 -8.24
CA ILE A 2 -7.01 8.50 -9.20
C ILE A 2 -8.54 8.35 -9.29
N ASN A 3 -9.03 7.98 -10.48
CA ASN A 3 -10.46 7.81 -10.73
C ASN A 3 -10.94 6.37 -10.52
N ASP A 4 -10.03 5.41 -10.65
CA ASP A 4 -10.28 3.98 -10.46
C ASP A 4 -9.06 3.30 -9.83
N ALA A 5 -9.28 2.37 -8.90
CA ALA A 5 -8.20 1.63 -8.23
C ALA A 5 -7.30 0.84 -9.21
N ARG A 6 -7.79 0.49 -10.40
CA ARG A 6 -6.99 -0.18 -11.43
C ARG A 6 -5.85 0.67 -11.99
N GLU A 7 -5.92 2.00 -11.83
CA GLU A 7 -4.81 2.88 -12.18
C GLU A 7 -3.55 2.59 -11.34
N MET A 8 -3.72 2.02 -10.14
CA MET A 8 -2.62 1.60 -9.27
C MET A 8 -1.72 0.51 -9.88
N LEU A 9 -2.20 -0.19 -10.92
CA LEU A 9 -1.43 -1.22 -11.62
C LEU A 9 -0.36 -0.61 -12.54
N ASP A 10 -0.48 0.65 -12.89
CA ASP A 10 0.43 1.37 -13.78
C ASP A 10 1.40 2.22 -12.96
N TRP A 11 2.60 1.71 -12.74
CA TRP A 11 3.63 2.37 -11.96
C TRP A 11 4.03 3.75 -12.51
N PRO A 12 4.37 3.92 -13.80
CA PRO A 12 4.68 5.23 -14.38
C PRO A 12 3.54 6.22 -14.24
N HIS A 13 2.31 5.79 -14.48
CA HIS A 13 1.12 6.63 -14.32
C HIS A 13 0.99 7.13 -12.87
N MET A 14 1.16 6.26 -11.89
CA MET A 14 1.07 6.64 -10.48
C MET A 14 2.16 7.64 -10.08
N LEU A 15 3.39 7.48 -10.55
CA LEU A 15 4.47 8.45 -10.31
C LEU A 15 4.11 9.80 -10.92
N GLN A 16 3.66 9.83 -12.17
CA GLN A 16 3.24 11.06 -12.84
C GLN A 16 2.10 11.76 -12.10
N MET A 17 1.09 11.02 -11.64
CA MET A 17 -0.03 11.55 -10.87
C MET A 17 0.43 12.20 -9.55
N ILE A 18 1.42 11.60 -8.89
CA ILE A 18 2.00 12.12 -7.64
C ILE A 18 2.82 13.38 -7.91
N GLU A 19 3.66 13.38 -8.94
CA GLU A 19 4.48 14.55 -9.34
C GLU A 19 3.63 15.77 -9.69
N GLN A 20 2.47 15.55 -10.30
CA GLN A 20 1.54 16.60 -10.69
C GLN A 20 0.57 17.01 -9.57
N ALA A 21 0.54 16.28 -8.46
CA ALA A 21 -0.40 16.54 -7.38
C ALA A 21 -0.10 17.88 -6.70
N LYS A 22 -1.14 18.71 -6.57
CA LYS A 22 -1.04 19.94 -5.78
C LYS A 22 -1.21 19.63 -4.29
N PRO A 23 -0.35 20.20 -3.43
CA PRO A 23 -0.53 20.08 -1.99
C PRO A 23 -1.91 20.57 -1.55
N LEU A 24 -2.59 19.85 -0.67
CA LEU A 24 -3.87 20.23 -0.10
C LEU A 24 -3.74 21.32 0.98
N HIS A 25 -2.54 21.50 1.53
CA HIS A 25 -2.22 22.49 2.56
C HIS A 25 -0.72 22.82 2.51
N ALA A 26 -0.32 23.90 3.13
CA ALA A 26 1.09 24.27 3.23
C ALA A 26 1.90 23.17 3.97
N ALA A 27 3.16 23.02 3.60
CA ALA A 27 4.05 22.06 4.24
C ALA A 27 4.15 22.36 5.76
N GLY A 28 4.05 21.31 6.56
CA GLY A 28 4.08 21.41 8.02
C GLY A 28 2.79 21.91 8.70
N ALA A 29 1.78 22.35 7.93
CA ALA A 29 0.53 22.88 8.52
C ALA A 29 -0.39 21.79 9.08
N ARG A 30 -0.31 20.58 8.55
CA ARG A 30 -1.15 19.43 8.98
C ARG A 30 -0.38 18.12 8.82
N VAL A 31 -0.78 17.13 9.62
CA VAL A 31 -0.33 15.74 9.48
C VAL A 31 -1.33 15.00 8.59
N GLY A 32 -0.83 14.25 7.62
CA GLY A 32 -1.64 13.39 6.76
C GLY A 32 -1.06 11.97 6.68
N TYR A 33 -1.90 10.95 6.80
CA TYR A 33 -1.48 9.57 6.63
C TYR A 33 -1.50 9.18 5.14
N HIS A 34 -0.33 8.89 4.60
CA HIS A 34 -0.15 8.44 3.22
C HIS A 34 -0.14 6.92 3.15
N ALA A 35 -1.29 6.28 3.35
CA ALA A 35 -1.39 4.82 3.45
C ALA A 35 -0.88 4.09 2.22
N ILE A 36 -1.37 4.45 1.04
CA ILE A 36 -1.05 3.77 -0.22
C ILE A 36 0.00 4.57 -1.01
N SER A 37 -0.18 5.88 -1.12
CA SER A 37 0.68 6.76 -1.93
C SER A 37 2.13 6.82 -1.42
N PHE A 38 2.38 6.61 -0.13
CA PHE A 38 3.72 6.53 0.45
C PHE A 38 4.63 5.55 -0.32
N GLY A 39 4.08 4.40 -0.72
CA GLY A 39 4.83 3.37 -1.45
C GLY A 39 5.38 3.85 -2.78
N TRP A 40 4.61 4.60 -3.57
CA TRP A 40 5.08 5.18 -4.83
C TRP A 40 6.03 6.34 -4.61
N ILE A 41 5.78 7.19 -3.60
CA ILE A 41 6.67 8.32 -3.29
C ILE A 41 8.07 7.80 -2.95
N VAL A 42 8.17 6.89 -2.00
CA VAL A 42 9.45 6.34 -1.56
C VAL A 42 10.06 5.42 -2.61
N GLY A 43 9.25 4.56 -3.22
CA GLY A 43 9.69 3.64 -4.26
C GLY A 43 10.21 4.37 -5.51
N GLY A 44 9.50 5.41 -5.96
CA GLY A 44 9.94 6.26 -7.08
C GLY A 44 11.24 7.00 -6.76
N LEU A 45 11.42 7.47 -5.52
CA LEU A 45 12.67 8.08 -5.07
C LEU A 45 13.82 7.06 -5.10
N ILE A 46 13.58 5.84 -4.63
CA ILE A 46 14.57 4.74 -4.67
C ILE A 46 14.97 4.46 -6.12
N GLU A 47 14.02 4.31 -7.03
CA GLU A 47 14.31 4.08 -8.45
C GLU A 47 15.10 5.24 -9.07
N LYS A 48 14.76 6.48 -8.72
CA LYS A 48 15.47 7.66 -9.22
C LYS A 48 16.93 7.71 -8.76
N VAL A 49 17.20 7.29 -7.53
CA VAL A 49 18.53 7.29 -6.93
C VAL A 49 19.36 6.09 -7.40
N THR A 50 18.75 4.92 -7.52
CA THR A 50 19.47 3.68 -7.87
C THR A 50 19.56 3.45 -9.38
N GLY A 51 18.68 4.04 -10.18
CA GLY A 51 18.55 3.76 -11.60
C GLY A 51 17.94 2.38 -11.91
N GLU A 52 17.39 1.69 -10.91
CA GLU A 52 16.86 0.33 -11.04
C GLU A 52 15.41 0.26 -10.54
N PRO A 53 14.58 -0.63 -11.14
CA PRO A 53 13.23 -0.87 -10.63
C PRO A 53 13.22 -1.28 -9.15
N LEU A 54 12.21 -0.83 -8.40
CA LEU A 54 12.10 -1.07 -6.96
C LEU A 54 12.20 -2.56 -6.60
N ALA A 55 11.53 -3.43 -7.38
CA ALA A 55 11.60 -4.88 -7.16
C ALA A 55 13.02 -5.45 -7.27
N GLN A 56 13.83 -4.94 -8.22
CA GLN A 56 15.23 -5.34 -8.37
C GLN A 56 16.10 -4.82 -7.22
N THR A 57 15.89 -3.57 -6.80
CA THR A 57 16.58 -2.99 -5.65
C THR A 57 16.26 -3.78 -4.38
N LEU A 58 14.99 -4.13 -4.16
CA LEU A 58 14.57 -4.99 -3.04
C LEU A 58 15.26 -6.36 -3.09
N ALA A 59 15.30 -6.99 -4.26
CA ALA A 59 15.95 -8.27 -4.43
C ALA A 59 17.44 -8.21 -4.09
N LYS A 60 18.18 -7.25 -4.67
CA LYS A 60 19.63 -7.11 -4.49
C LYS A 60 20.03 -6.69 -3.08
N LYS A 61 19.25 -5.81 -2.44
CA LYS A 61 19.62 -5.21 -1.16
C LYS A 61 19.09 -5.96 0.05
N ILE A 62 18.00 -6.70 -0.09
CA ILE A 62 17.32 -7.36 1.03
C ILE A 62 17.16 -8.87 0.79
N THR A 63 16.44 -9.26 -0.30
CA THR A 63 16.02 -10.64 -0.49
C THR A 63 17.20 -11.59 -0.70
N GLN A 64 18.13 -11.24 -1.56
CA GLN A 64 19.30 -12.08 -1.87
C GLN A 64 20.29 -12.16 -0.71
N PRO A 65 20.74 -11.04 -0.10
CA PRO A 65 21.67 -11.10 1.03
C PRO A 65 21.14 -11.92 2.22
N LEU A 66 19.84 -11.79 2.51
CA LEU A 66 19.20 -12.53 3.59
C LEU A 66 18.71 -13.92 3.18
N GLN A 67 18.88 -14.33 1.92
CA GLN A 67 18.40 -15.61 1.38
C GLN A 67 16.91 -15.84 1.69
N LEU A 68 16.08 -14.84 1.41
CA LEU A 68 14.65 -14.92 1.68
C LEU A 68 13.93 -15.71 0.59
N ASP A 69 13.05 -16.62 1.01
CA ASP A 69 12.15 -17.35 0.11
C ASP A 69 10.73 -16.75 0.22
N GLY A 70 10.26 -16.15 -0.89
CA GLY A 70 8.97 -15.49 -0.94
C GLY A 70 8.98 -14.12 -0.23
N CYS A 71 9.52 -13.13 -0.92
CA CYS A 71 9.53 -11.72 -0.50
C CYS A 71 9.45 -10.85 -1.76
N TYR A 72 8.25 -10.39 -2.10
CA TYR A 72 7.99 -9.70 -3.36
C TYR A 72 7.14 -8.44 -3.16
N ILE A 73 7.46 -7.41 -3.94
CA ILE A 73 6.56 -6.33 -4.33
C ILE A 73 6.52 -6.37 -5.85
N GLY A 74 5.39 -6.86 -6.39
CA GLY A 74 5.32 -7.35 -7.75
C GLY A 74 5.88 -8.78 -7.87
N VAL A 75 4.98 -9.77 -7.76
CA VAL A 75 5.32 -11.20 -7.81
C VAL A 75 5.73 -11.57 -9.23
N PRO A 76 6.88 -12.22 -9.45
CA PRO A 76 7.23 -12.77 -10.75
C PRO A 76 6.20 -13.80 -11.23
N GLU A 77 5.97 -13.90 -12.53
CA GLU A 77 5.01 -14.85 -13.10
C GLU A 77 5.30 -16.30 -12.68
N SER A 78 6.59 -16.65 -12.62
CA SER A 78 7.05 -17.98 -12.18
C SER A 78 6.71 -18.33 -10.74
N GLU A 79 6.33 -17.36 -9.90
CA GLU A 79 6.04 -17.53 -8.49
C GLU A 79 4.55 -17.39 -8.15
N LEU A 80 3.71 -17.02 -9.11
CA LEU A 80 2.27 -16.80 -8.89
C LEU A 80 1.56 -18.04 -8.34
N TYR A 81 1.99 -19.25 -8.76
CA TYR A 81 1.41 -20.52 -8.30
C TYR A 81 1.57 -20.77 -6.81
N ARG A 82 2.48 -20.03 -6.14
CA ARG A 82 2.73 -20.10 -4.68
C ARG A 82 1.86 -19.13 -3.88
N CYS A 83 1.22 -18.18 -4.55
CA CYS A 83 0.38 -17.21 -3.90
C CYS A 83 -0.96 -17.83 -3.51
N ASN A 84 -1.33 -17.69 -2.24
CA ASN A 84 -2.63 -18.14 -1.77
C ASN A 84 -3.74 -17.14 -2.10
N GLU A 85 -4.94 -17.66 -2.30
CA GLU A 85 -6.15 -16.86 -2.38
C GLU A 85 -6.46 -16.22 -1.01
N ILE A 86 -6.96 -14.98 -1.03
CA ILE A 86 -7.40 -14.30 0.19
C ILE A 86 -8.79 -14.83 0.58
N ILE A 87 -8.82 -15.71 1.57
CA ILE A 87 -10.06 -16.31 2.07
C ILE A 87 -10.74 -15.34 3.05
N GLY A 88 -12.06 -15.14 2.88
CA GLY A 88 -12.88 -14.38 3.82
C GLY A 88 -12.85 -12.87 3.64
N ALA A 89 -12.09 -12.32 2.69
CA ALA A 89 -12.44 -11.00 2.19
C ALA A 89 -13.81 -11.14 1.50
N PRO A 90 -14.90 -10.59 2.06
CA PRO A 90 -16.14 -10.59 1.32
C PRO A 90 -15.80 -9.89 0.02
N ARG A 91 -15.93 -10.57 -1.13
CA ARG A 91 -16.07 -9.88 -2.41
C ARG A 91 -17.20 -8.91 -2.15
N TYR A 92 -16.82 -7.66 -1.92
CA TYR A 92 -17.68 -6.66 -1.29
C TYR A 92 -18.94 -6.49 -2.12
N LYS A 93 -19.94 -7.32 -1.89
CA LYS A 93 -21.30 -7.03 -2.23
C LYS A 93 -21.70 -5.96 -1.24
N ALA A 94 -21.73 -4.73 -1.71
CA ALA A 94 -22.28 -3.62 -0.97
C ALA A 94 -23.80 -3.87 -0.79
N ASN A 95 -24.16 -4.86 0.00
CA ASN A 95 -25.45 -4.90 0.64
C ASN A 95 -25.38 -3.83 1.73
N LYS A 96 -25.54 -2.56 1.28
CA LYS A 96 -25.86 -1.50 2.22
C LYS A 96 -27.18 -1.93 2.88
N ALA A 97 -27.11 -2.34 4.14
CA ALA A 97 -28.28 -2.37 4.97
C ALA A 97 -28.97 -1.00 4.83
N PRO A 98 -30.31 -0.95 4.81
CA PRO A 98 -31.00 0.33 4.69
C PRO A 98 -30.49 1.27 5.77
N PRO A 99 -30.22 2.54 5.45
CA PRO A 99 -29.61 3.47 6.35
C PRO A 99 -30.46 3.60 7.63
N ASN A 100 -29.86 3.24 8.75
CA ASN A 100 -30.48 3.50 10.05
C ASN A 100 -30.28 5.01 10.32
N GLN A 101 -31.36 5.79 10.31
CA GLN A 101 -31.33 7.24 10.48
C GLN A 101 -30.61 7.67 11.77
N ILE A 102 -30.70 6.86 12.82
CA ILE A 102 -30.00 7.11 14.10
C ILE A 102 -28.47 6.93 13.91
N ALA A 103 -28.04 5.88 13.21
CA ALA A 103 -26.63 5.64 12.94
C ALA A 103 -26.04 6.74 12.03
N GLU A 104 -26.80 7.21 11.03
CA GLU A 104 -26.35 8.34 10.19
C GLU A 104 -26.21 9.64 11.00
N LEU A 105 -27.13 9.91 11.92
CA LEU A 105 -27.04 11.11 12.77
C LEU A 105 -25.85 11.00 13.72
N GLN A 106 -25.63 9.84 14.33
CA GLN A 106 -24.48 9.59 15.21
C GLN A 106 -23.15 9.76 14.43
N GLN A 107 -23.09 9.26 13.19
CA GLN A 107 -21.90 9.40 12.34
C GLN A 107 -21.66 10.87 11.97
N LYS A 108 -22.71 11.63 11.61
CA LYS A 108 -22.57 13.07 11.33
C LYS A 108 -22.09 13.87 12.53
N ILE A 109 -22.53 13.52 13.75
CA ILE A 109 -22.07 14.16 14.98
C ILE A 109 -20.59 13.83 15.25
N ALA A 110 -20.22 12.56 15.11
CA ALA A 110 -18.84 12.10 15.26
C ALA A 110 -17.89 12.75 14.23
N ASP A 111 -18.30 12.82 12.97
CA ASP A 111 -17.56 13.46 11.89
C ASP A 111 -17.37 14.96 12.16
N LYS A 112 -18.41 15.65 12.68
CA LYS A 112 -18.33 17.04 13.06
C LYS A 112 -17.37 17.27 14.23
N ALA A 113 -17.39 16.39 15.23
CA ALA A 113 -16.48 16.46 16.37
C ALA A 113 -15.01 16.21 15.92
N LEU A 114 -14.77 15.23 15.03
CA LEU A 114 -13.45 14.94 14.45
C LEU A 114 -12.91 16.13 13.65
N ARG A 115 -13.75 16.79 12.86
CA ARG A 115 -13.34 18.00 12.11
C ARG A 115 -12.89 19.15 12.98
N LEU A 116 -13.41 19.26 14.21
CA LEU A 116 -12.96 20.26 15.18
C LEU A 116 -11.52 20.01 15.68
N THR A 117 -11.05 18.77 15.60
CA THR A 117 -9.65 18.40 15.90
C THR A 117 -8.71 18.60 14.70
N GLY A 118 -9.21 19.07 13.54
CA GLY A 118 -8.45 19.20 12.31
C GLY A 118 -8.38 17.92 11.47
N PHE A 119 -9.02 16.84 11.90
CA PHE A 119 -9.10 15.57 11.16
C PHE A 119 -10.34 15.56 10.28
N ASP A 120 -10.16 15.32 8.96
CA ASP A 120 -11.28 15.11 8.02
C ASP A 120 -11.44 13.61 7.71
N PRO A 121 -12.52 12.97 8.22
CA PRO A 121 -12.78 11.54 8.00
C PRO A 121 -12.92 11.18 6.52
N ASN A 122 -13.46 12.08 5.70
CA ASN A 122 -13.65 11.80 4.26
C ASN A 122 -12.31 11.74 3.54
N THR A 123 -11.41 12.69 3.82
CA THR A 123 -10.05 12.68 3.26
C THR A 123 -9.27 11.45 3.71
N ALA A 124 -9.43 11.02 4.96
CA ALA A 124 -8.80 9.80 5.47
C ALA A 124 -9.39 8.54 4.79
N ALA A 125 -10.70 8.47 4.62
CA ALA A 125 -11.35 7.37 3.93
C ALA A 125 -10.92 7.28 2.45
N GLU A 126 -10.83 8.40 1.75
CA GLU A 126 -10.36 8.46 0.36
C GLU A 126 -8.88 8.06 0.23
N ALA A 127 -8.05 8.38 1.22
CA ALA A 127 -6.65 7.98 1.25
C ALA A 127 -6.46 6.47 1.46
N LEU A 128 -7.38 5.82 2.18
CA LEU A 128 -7.34 4.40 2.48
C LEU A 128 -8.07 3.54 1.44
N ILE A 129 -9.14 4.08 0.86
CA ILE A 129 -10.04 3.33 -0.03
C ILE A 129 -10.24 4.14 -1.33
N PRO A 130 -9.34 4.02 -2.29
CA PRO A 130 -9.50 4.65 -3.60
C PRO A 130 -10.82 4.24 -4.27
N LYS A 131 -11.32 5.10 -5.14
CA LYS A 131 -12.49 4.79 -5.96
C LYS A 131 -12.27 3.51 -6.75
N GLY A 132 -13.26 2.65 -6.86
CA GLY A 132 -13.18 1.39 -7.60
C GLY A 132 -12.60 0.21 -6.82
N MET A 133 -12.17 0.36 -5.56
CA MET A 133 -11.65 -0.73 -4.73
C MET A 133 -12.62 -1.92 -4.60
N SER A 134 -13.93 -1.71 -4.70
CA SER A 134 -14.91 -2.81 -4.67
C SER A 134 -14.80 -3.78 -5.85
N ARG A 135 -14.07 -3.40 -6.90
CA ARG A 135 -13.81 -4.19 -8.12
C ARG A 135 -12.33 -4.47 -8.33
N PHE A 136 -11.51 -4.18 -7.33
CA PHE A 136 -10.07 -4.38 -7.35
C PHE A 136 -9.70 -5.47 -6.34
N TYR A 137 -9.15 -6.56 -6.83
CA TYR A 137 -8.77 -7.71 -6.02
C TYR A 137 -7.25 -7.82 -5.96
N LEU A 138 -6.71 -7.80 -4.75
CA LEU A 138 -5.27 -7.87 -4.52
C LEU A 138 -4.67 -9.26 -4.83
N ASP A 139 -5.49 -10.29 -4.86
CA ASP A 139 -5.13 -11.69 -5.15
C ASP A 139 -5.28 -12.10 -6.62
N GLU A 140 -5.73 -11.19 -7.49
CA GLU A 140 -5.67 -11.42 -8.94
C GLU A 140 -4.22 -11.33 -9.45
N ALA A 141 -3.87 -12.17 -10.43
CA ALA A 141 -2.52 -12.25 -11.01
C ALA A 141 -1.95 -10.86 -11.38
N ARG A 142 -2.74 -10.03 -12.07
CA ARG A 142 -2.33 -8.66 -12.45
C ARG A 142 -2.03 -7.76 -11.25
N SER A 143 -2.78 -7.93 -10.15
CA SER A 143 -2.56 -7.15 -8.93
C SER A 143 -1.34 -7.66 -8.17
N LEU A 144 -1.12 -8.97 -8.13
CA LEU A 144 0.06 -9.59 -7.54
C LEU A 144 1.35 -9.19 -8.29
N GLN A 145 1.29 -9.11 -9.62
CA GLN A 145 2.44 -8.73 -10.46
C GLN A 145 2.73 -7.23 -10.48
N ALA A 146 1.75 -6.38 -10.16
CA ALA A 146 1.95 -4.94 -10.10
C ALA A 146 2.83 -4.52 -8.93
N CYS A 147 3.49 -3.37 -9.06
CA CYS A 147 4.25 -2.77 -7.97
C CYS A 147 3.37 -1.76 -7.21
N ILE A 148 2.78 -2.19 -6.09
CA ILE A 148 1.95 -1.34 -5.21
C ILE A 148 2.53 -1.42 -3.78
N PRO A 149 3.66 -0.77 -3.48
CA PRO A 149 4.43 -1.05 -2.26
C PRO A 149 3.66 -0.81 -0.96
N GLY A 150 2.65 0.06 -1.00
CA GLY A 150 1.79 0.34 0.16
C GLY A 150 0.70 -0.70 0.42
N ALA A 151 0.47 -1.68 -0.49
CA ALA A 151 -0.69 -2.55 -0.38
C ALA A 151 -0.49 -4.01 -0.80
N ASN A 152 0.44 -4.34 -1.72
CA ASN A 152 0.51 -5.68 -2.30
C ASN A 152 1.83 -6.44 -2.06
N GLY A 153 2.53 -6.14 -0.98
CA GLY A 153 3.67 -6.96 -0.58
C GLY A 153 3.25 -8.40 -0.30
N VAL A 154 3.93 -9.38 -0.92
CA VAL A 154 3.68 -10.82 -0.76
C VAL A 154 4.88 -11.45 -0.08
N PHE A 155 4.64 -12.05 1.09
CA PHE A 155 5.71 -12.57 1.94
C PHE A 155 5.34 -13.94 2.49
N THR A 156 6.34 -14.81 2.64
CA THR A 156 6.20 -15.90 3.61
C THR A 156 6.36 -15.33 5.02
N ALA A 157 5.69 -15.92 6.01
CA ALA A 157 5.82 -15.50 7.41
C ALA A 157 7.28 -15.57 7.89
N ARG A 158 8.03 -16.55 7.41
CA ARG A 158 9.45 -16.72 7.72
C ARG A 158 10.32 -15.61 7.17
N SER A 159 10.12 -15.22 5.91
CA SER A 159 10.86 -14.11 5.29
C SER A 159 10.56 -12.79 5.99
N LEU A 160 9.30 -12.53 6.31
CA LEU A 160 8.90 -11.32 7.02
C LEU A 160 9.53 -11.27 8.42
N ALA A 161 9.47 -12.38 9.17
CA ALA A 161 10.10 -12.48 10.49
C ALA A 161 11.61 -12.22 10.42
N LYS A 162 12.30 -12.74 9.39
CA LYS A 162 13.74 -12.53 9.21
C LYS A 162 14.07 -11.05 8.93
N ILE A 163 13.27 -10.35 8.11
CA ILE A 163 13.42 -8.91 7.88
C ILE A 163 13.29 -8.12 9.20
N TYR A 164 12.25 -8.41 9.98
CA TYR A 164 12.08 -7.74 11.27
C TYR A 164 13.18 -8.08 12.28
N ALA A 165 13.73 -9.31 12.25
CA ALA A 165 14.87 -9.68 13.08
C ALA A 165 16.12 -8.84 12.74
N VAL A 166 16.39 -8.59 11.46
CA VAL A 166 17.47 -7.68 11.04
C VAL A 166 17.25 -6.28 11.60
N LEU A 167 16.03 -5.74 11.47
CA LEU A 167 15.71 -4.39 11.97
C LEU A 167 15.87 -4.31 13.49
N ALA A 168 15.43 -5.34 14.23
CA ALA A 168 15.54 -5.41 15.68
C ALA A 168 17.00 -5.58 16.15
N ASN A 169 17.86 -6.11 15.29
CA ASN A 169 19.28 -6.35 15.59
C ASN A 169 20.21 -5.34 14.88
N TRP A 170 19.81 -4.07 14.84
CA TRP A 170 20.61 -2.96 14.33
C TRP A 170 21.09 -3.12 12.88
N GLY A 171 20.31 -3.78 12.05
CA GLY A 171 20.59 -3.99 10.63
C GLY A 171 21.47 -5.20 10.34
N GLU A 172 21.70 -6.10 11.29
CA GLU A 172 22.55 -7.28 11.13
C GLU A 172 21.86 -8.57 11.58
N LEU A 173 22.02 -9.64 10.80
CA LEU A 173 21.54 -10.97 11.16
C LEU A 173 22.44 -12.03 10.51
N GLU A 174 22.87 -13.03 11.29
CA GLU A 174 23.68 -14.16 10.81
C GLU A 174 24.92 -13.74 10.00
N GLY A 175 25.55 -12.62 10.39
CA GLY A 175 26.72 -12.05 9.71
C GLY A 175 26.43 -11.26 8.44
N VAL A 176 25.16 -11.12 8.07
CA VAL A 176 24.70 -10.26 6.96
C VAL A 176 24.25 -8.92 7.52
N ARG A 177 24.87 -7.84 7.05
CA ARG A 177 24.51 -6.45 7.37
C ARG A 177 23.82 -5.80 6.18
N LEU A 178 22.65 -5.19 6.42
CA LEU A 178 21.87 -4.42 5.43
C LEU A 178 22.18 -2.93 5.51
#